data_a43333c457413fbabde1318375971108
#
_entry.id   a43333c457413fbabde1318375971108
#
_cell.length_a   1.000
_cell.length_b   1.000
_cell.length_c   1.000
_cell.angle_alpha   90.00
_cell.angle_beta   90.00
_cell.angle_gamma   90.00
#
_symmetry.space_group_name_H-M   'P 1'
#
loop_
_entity.id
_entity.type
_entity.pdbx_description
1 polymer ?
#
loop_
_entity_poly.entity_id
_entity_poly.type
_entity_poly.pdbx_seq_one_letter_code
_entity_poly.pdbx_strand_id
1 'polypeptide(L)'
;SDEKAKKSMGAIGRAPGDAVAARYRVPWARKQEKALFRGRPNTHTLSRYALPYLARDGPPRATSLLDVGLVFYHHLYDPFWKANHSLTPLTLADEQDMAAHARAKYLLNLDGHSYAHRLVKILALDSLVVKEETLALEFYYHLVKPNVHYLPFYFSLLKFPTPRPENIRTDLIDVLEGAQRNDTAMRAISDAGR
;
A
#
# COMPACT_ATOMS: atom_id res chain seq x y z
N SER A 1 29.83 29.07 21.65
CA SER A 1 29.63 27.70 21.07
C SER A 1 28.22 27.17 21.27
N ASP A 2 27.46 27.73 22.22
CA ASP A 2 26.08 27.26 22.53
C ASP A 2 25.01 27.74 21.52
N GLU A 3 25.25 28.85 20.83
CA GLU A 3 24.29 29.40 19.89
C GLU A 3 24.19 28.61 18.58
N LYS A 4 25.31 27.95 18.16
CA LYS A 4 25.29 27.06 17.01
C LYS A 4 24.56 25.75 17.30
N ALA A 5 24.65 25.24 18.52
CA ALA A 5 23.93 24.02 18.95
C ALA A 5 22.43 24.29 19.06
N LYS A 6 22.01 25.45 19.60
CA LYS A 6 20.58 25.84 19.66
C LYS A 6 19.98 26.08 18.27
N LYS A 7 20.74 26.59 17.28
CA LYS A 7 20.28 26.77 15.92
C LYS A 7 20.10 25.46 15.16
N SER A 8 20.88 24.42 15.48
CA SER A 8 20.76 23.08 14.91
C SER A 8 19.57 22.30 15.49
N MET A 9 19.28 22.48 16.79
CA MET A 9 18.10 21.87 17.43
C MET A 9 16.77 22.53 17.03
N GLY A 10 16.77 23.83 16.71
CA GLY A 10 15.57 24.51 16.19
C GLY A 10 15.13 24.10 14.79
N ALA A 11 16.02 23.45 14.01
CA ALA A 11 15.70 22.94 12.67
C ALA A 11 15.09 21.51 12.68
N ILE A 12 15.14 20.82 13.81
CA ILE A 12 14.58 19.46 14.00
C ILE A 12 13.06 19.52 14.29
N GLY A 13 12.52 20.69 14.57
CA GLY A 13 11.15 20.88 15.04
C GLY A 13 10.04 20.99 13.97
N ARG A 14 10.36 20.94 12.68
CA ARG A 14 9.34 20.73 11.64
C ARG A 14 9.38 19.27 11.23
N ALA A 15 8.31 18.57 11.56
CA ALA A 15 8.19 17.16 11.20
C ALA A 15 8.53 16.97 9.71
N PRO A 16 9.43 16.05 9.34
CA PRO A 16 9.77 15.79 7.94
C PRO A 16 8.54 15.50 7.08
N GLY A 17 7.45 15.01 7.68
CA GLY A 17 6.18 14.74 7.04
C GLY A 17 5.50 15.97 6.45
N ASP A 18 5.54 17.13 7.11
CA ASP A 18 4.84 18.34 6.62
C ASP A 18 5.48 18.92 5.35
N ALA A 19 6.81 18.85 5.24
CA ALA A 19 7.53 19.31 4.05
C ALA A 19 7.30 18.36 2.84
N VAL A 20 7.23 17.06 3.08
CA VAL A 20 6.94 16.04 2.06
C VAL A 20 5.47 16.15 1.63
N ALA A 21 4.55 16.24 2.56
CA ALA A 21 3.13 16.40 2.29
C ALA A 21 2.85 17.68 1.48
N ALA A 22 3.49 18.81 1.83
CA ALA A 22 3.33 20.06 1.10
C ALA A 22 3.80 19.96 -0.36
N ARG A 23 4.90 19.23 -0.62
CA ARG A 23 5.48 19.05 -1.96
C ARG A 23 4.63 18.21 -2.90
N TYR A 24 3.92 17.23 -2.36
CA TYR A 24 3.15 16.25 -3.15
C TYR A 24 1.64 16.35 -2.89
N ARG A 25 1.17 17.46 -2.35
CA ARG A 25 -0.23 17.61 -1.97
C ARG A 25 -1.15 17.59 -3.19
N VAL A 26 -1.99 16.57 -3.25
CA VAL A 26 -3.11 16.48 -4.19
C VAL A 26 -4.40 16.62 -3.37
N PRO A 27 -5.30 17.58 -3.67
CA PRO A 27 -6.57 17.70 -2.96
C PRO A 27 -7.34 16.39 -2.95
N TRP A 28 -7.88 16.00 -1.80
CA TRP A 28 -8.59 14.73 -1.60
C TRP A 28 -9.66 14.46 -2.67
N ALA A 29 -10.47 15.47 -3.00
CA ALA A 29 -11.50 15.37 -4.03
C ALA A 29 -10.98 15.18 -5.47
N ARG A 30 -9.67 15.41 -5.71
CA ARG A 30 -9.03 15.22 -7.01
C ARG A 30 -8.24 13.92 -7.09
N LYS A 31 -8.18 13.16 -6.01
CA LYS A 31 -7.49 11.87 -6.00
C LYS A 31 -8.29 10.82 -6.77
N GLN A 32 -7.57 9.95 -7.44
CA GLN A 32 -8.15 8.81 -8.14
C GLN A 32 -8.62 7.76 -7.13
N GLU A 33 -9.84 7.27 -7.28
CA GLU A 33 -10.42 6.23 -6.42
C GLU A 33 -9.87 4.84 -6.77
N LYS A 34 -8.55 4.71 -6.70
CA LYS A 34 -7.79 3.50 -6.94
C LYS A 34 -6.94 3.16 -5.73
N ALA A 35 -6.82 1.88 -5.46
CA ALA A 35 -5.89 1.33 -4.48
C ALA A 35 -4.57 1.02 -5.18
N LEU A 36 -3.59 1.88 -4.98
CA LEU A 36 -2.31 1.85 -5.66
C LEU A 36 -1.26 1.07 -4.85
N PHE A 37 -0.58 0.17 -5.53
CA PHE A 37 0.68 -0.41 -5.08
C PHE A 37 1.66 -0.54 -6.24
N ARG A 38 2.89 -0.06 -6.00
CA ARG A 38 4.06 -0.34 -6.84
C ARG A 38 5.18 -0.82 -5.95
N GLY A 39 5.79 -1.94 -6.28
CA GLY A 39 6.86 -2.50 -5.48
C GLY A 39 7.54 -3.69 -6.10
N ARG A 40 8.59 -4.16 -5.43
CA ARG A 40 9.31 -5.36 -5.82
C ARG A 40 8.67 -6.58 -5.15
N PRO A 41 8.66 -7.73 -5.81
CA PRO A 41 8.27 -8.98 -5.18
C PRO A 41 9.27 -9.34 -4.09
N ASN A 42 8.84 -10.20 -3.17
CA ASN A 42 9.72 -10.84 -2.20
C ASN A 42 9.24 -12.27 -1.94
N THR A 43 10.09 -13.08 -1.32
CA THR A 43 9.82 -14.51 -1.11
C THR A 43 8.93 -14.81 0.09
N HIS A 44 8.65 -13.82 0.94
CA HIS A 44 7.97 -14.03 2.22
C HIS A 44 6.50 -13.60 2.22
N THR A 45 6.11 -12.70 1.30
CA THR A 45 4.76 -12.13 1.29
C THR A 45 4.04 -12.48 0.01
N LEU A 46 3.12 -13.42 0.08
CA LEU A 46 2.37 -13.89 -1.08
C LEU A 46 1.42 -12.83 -1.65
N SER A 47 0.94 -11.89 -0.83
CA SER A 47 0.05 -10.81 -1.26
C SER A 47 0.64 -9.97 -2.38
N ARG A 48 1.96 -9.71 -2.36
CA ARG A 48 2.64 -8.96 -3.43
C ARG A 48 2.59 -9.65 -4.79
N TYR A 49 2.52 -10.97 -4.81
CA TYR A 49 2.35 -11.72 -6.06
C TYR A 49 0.89 -11.94 -6.40
N ALA A 50 0.05 -12.27 -5.42
CA ALA A 50 -1.34 -12.64 -5.67
C ALA A 50 -2.24 -11.45 -6.01
N LEU A 51 -2.06 -10.30 -5.36
CA LEU A 51 -2.89 -9.12 -5.63
C LEU A 51 -2.73 -8.55 -7.06
N PRO A 52 -1.56 -8.55 -7.71
CA PRO A 52 -1.48 -8.24 -9.14
C PRO A 52 -2.30 -9.18 -10.04
N TYR A 53 -2.35 -10.49 -9.72
CA TYR A 53 -3.25 -11.41 -10.43
C TYR A 53 -4.72 -11.07 -10.17
N LEU A 54 -5.08 -10.74 -8.94
CA LEU A 54 -6.45 -10.29 -8.61
C LEU A 54 -6.81 -8.99 -9.33
N ALA A 55 -5.88 -8.05 -9.44
CA ALA A 55 -6.07 -6.79 -10.15
C ALA A 55 -6.26 -7.00 -11.67
N ARG A 56 -5.61 -8.02 -12.26
CA ARG A 56 -5.69 -8.32 -13.69
C ARG A 56 -6.87 -9.23 -14.04
N ASP A 57 -7.03 -10.31 -13.31
CA ASP A 57 -7.90 -11.45 -13.65
C ASP A 57 -9.13 -11.56 -12.73
N GLY A 58 -9.24 -10.66 -11.74
CA GLY A 58 -10.31 -10.68 -10.75
C GLY A 58 -11.66 -10.25 -11.29
N PRO A 59 -12.70 -10.29 -10.46
CA PRO A 59 -14.02 -9.80 -10.84
C PRO A 59 -13.99 -8.30 -11.12
N PRO A 60 -14.96 -7.75 -11.88
CA PRO A 60 -14.99 -6.33 -12.26
C PRO A 60 -14.81 -5.35 -11.08
N ARG A 61 -15.36 -5.68 -9.91
CA ARG A 61 -15.18 -4.86 -8.71
C ARG A 61 -13.71 -4.78 -8.24
N ALA A 62 -12.94 -5.85 -8.39
CA ALA A 62 -11.51 -5.85 -8.05
C ALA A 62 -10.69 -5.12 -9.12
N THR A 63 -10.88 -5.44 -10.40
CA THR A 63 -10.14 -4.83 -11.51
C THR A 63 -10.41 -3.33 -11.64
N SER A 64 -11.62 -2.88 -11.24
CA SER A 64 -11.96 -1.45 -11.23
C SER A 64 -11.31 -0.67 -10.08
N LEU A 65 -11.08 -1.30 -8.94
CA LEU A 65 -10.54 -0.63 -7.73
C LEU A 65 -9.03 -0.74 -7.59
N LEU A 66 -8.44 -1.84 -8.06
CA LEU A 66 -7.03 -2.13 -7.84
C LEU A 66 -6.15 -1.59 -8.98
N ASP A 67 -5.08 -0.91 -8.62
CA ASP A 67 -3.94 -0.57 -9.47
C ASP A 67 -2.68 -1.10 -8.80
N VAL A 68 -2.50 -2.42 -8.88
CA VAL A 68 -1.45 -3.16 -8.19
C VAL A 68 -0.48 -3.75 -9.20
N GLY A 69 0.78 -3.37 -9.11
CA GLY A 69 1.79 -3.82 -10.05
C GLY A 69 3.18 -3.99 -9.44
N LEU A 70 3.95 -4.91 -10.03
CA LEU A 70 5.35 -5.14 -9.70
C LEU A 70 6.24 -4.32 -10.65
N VAL A 71 7.15 -3.53 -10.09
CA VAL A 71 8.12 -2.72 -10.85
C VAL A 71 9.40 -3.49 -11.18
N PHE A 72 9.60 -4.61 -10.53
CA PHE A 72 10.61 -5.60 -10.84
C PHE A 72 9.98 -6.98 -10.70
N TYR A 73 10.09 -7.82 -11.71
CA TYR A 73 9.52 -9.16 -11.70
C TYR A 73 10.34 -10.06 -12.61
N HIS A 74 10.64 -11.23 -12.10
CA HIS A 74 11.20 -12.30 -12.91
C HIS A 74 10.40 -13.55 -12.65
N HIS A 75 9.72 -14.06 -13.68
CA HIS A 75 8.79 -15.19 -13.56
C HIS A 75 9.42 -16.42 -12.90
N LEU A 76 10.73 -16.66 -13.10
CA LEU A 76 11.44 -17.77 -12.45
C LEU A 76 11.49 -17.69 -10.92
N TYR A 77 11.24 -16.52 -10.35
CA TYR A 77 11.16 -16.34 -8.89
C TYR A 77 9.73 -16.23 -8.37
N ASP A 78 8.74 -16.17 -9.28
CA ASP A 78 7.33 -16.18 -8.90
C ASP A 78 6.94 -17.58 -8.39
N PRO A 79 6.54 -17.72 -7.12
CA PRO A 79 6.18 -19.00 -6.55
C PRO A 79 4.97 -19.63 -7.25
N PHE A 80 4.06 -18.82 -7.78
CA PHE A 80 2.88 -19.28 -8.47
C PHE A 80 3.21 -19.78 -9.88
N TRP A 81 4.00 -19.04 -10.62
CA TRP A 81 4.43 -19.44 -11.96
C TRP A 81 5.33 -20.68 -11.91
N LYS A 82 6.25 -20.75 -10.95
CA LYS A 82 7.10 -21.96 -10.75
C LYS A 82 6.28 -23.22 -10.55
N ALA A 83 5.21 -23.11 -9.79
CA ALA A 83 4.39 -24.26 -9.46
C ALA A 83 3.31 -24.54 -10.52
N ASN A 84 2.98 -23.59 -11.37
CA ASN A 84 2.00 -23.74 -12.44
C ASN A 84 2.38 -22.92 -13.67
N HIS A 85 3.14 -23.52 -14.59
CA HIS A 85 3.58 -22.89 -15.83
C HIS A 85 2.44 -22.56 -16.81
N SER A 86 1.21 -22.99 -16.54
CA SER A 86 0.04 -22.61 -17.35
C SER A 86 -0.49 -21.20 -17.01
N LEU A 87 -0.01 -20.58 -15.91
CA LEU A 87 -0.37 -19.21 -15.60
C LEU A 87 0.32 -18.25 -16.58
N THR A 88 -0.41 -17.24 -17.02
CA THR A 88 0.20 -16.12 -17.74
C THR A 88 1.05 -15.31 -16.75
N PRO A 89 2.35 -15.13 -17.00
CA PRO A 89 3.21 -14.34 -16.13
C PRO A 89 2.66 -12.91 -15.95
N LEU A 90 2.99 -12.30 -14.81
CA LEU A 90 2.70 -10.88 -14.59
C LEU A 90 3.59 -10.03 -15.50
N THR A 91 3.05 -8.94 -16.03
CA THR A 91 3.81 -7.91 -16.71
C THR A 91 4.34 -6.89 -15.71
N LEU A 92 5.50 -6.30 -16.00
CA LEU A 92 6.02 -5.20 -15.19
C LEU A 92 5.11 -3.98 -15.31
N ALA A 93 4.87 -3.35 -14.17
CA ALA A 93 4.29 -2.02 -14.13
C ALA A 93 5.40 -0.96 -14.11
N ASP A 94 5.08 0.24 -14.60
CA ASP A 94 6.01 1.36 -14.52
C ASP A 94 6.31 1.73 -13.06
N GLU A 95 7.58 2.04 -12.79
CA GLU A 95 7.97 2.60 -11.51
C GLU A 95 7.33 3.99 -11.34
N GLN A 96 6.76 4.23 -10.19
CA GLN A 96 6.09 5.49 -9.89
C GLN A 96 6.77 6.20 -8.72
N ASP A 97 6.98 7.50 -8.87
CA ASP A 97 7.50 8.36 -7.82
C ASP A 97 6.42 8.66 -6.75
N MET A 98 6.80 9.38 -5.69
CA MET A 98 5.88 9.74 -4.62
C MET A 98 4.79 10.72 -5.08
N ALA A 99 5.04 11.52 -6.14
CA ALA A 99 4.03 12.43 -6.70
C ALA A 99 2.92 11.64 -7.40
N ALA A 100 3.27 10.56 -8.10
CA ALA A 100 2.30 9.66 -8.70
C ALA A 100 1.48 8.91 -7.62
N HIS A 101 2.15 8.42 -6.56
CA HIS A 101 1.46 7.81 -5.41
C HIS A 101 0.45 8.76 -4.77
N ALA A 102 0.80 10.05 -4.62
CA ALA A 102 -0.09 11.05 -4.02
C ALA A 102 -1.39 11.29 -4.80
N ARG A 103 -1.45 10.88 -6.07
CA ARG A 103 -2.68 11.00 -6.89
C ARG A 103 -3.70 9.91 -6.58
N ALA A 104 -3.29 8.79 -6.01
CA ALA A 104 -4.21 7.73 -5.60
C ALA A 104 -4.88 8.06 -4.27
N LYS A 105 -6.17 7.78 -4.14
CA LYS A 105 -6.91 8.00 -2.88
C LYS A 105 -6.53 6.96 -1.84
N TYR A 106 -6.29 5.71 -2.25
CA TYR A 106 -5.93 4.58 -1.39
C TYR A 106 -4.52 4.10 -1.71
N LEU A 107 -3.67 3.96 -0.69
CA LEU A 107 -2.31 3.48 -0.83
C LEU A 107 -2.14 2.16 -0.07
N LEU A 108 -1.85 1.09 -0.80
CA LEU A 108 -1.66 -0.21 -0.17
C LEU A 108 -0.28 -0.31 0.47
N ASN A 109 -0.25 -0.72 1.73
CA ASN A 109 0.96 -1.10 2.43
C ASN A 109 1.01 -2.63 2.55
N LEU A 110 1.76 -3.26 1.67
CA LEU A 110 2.02 -4.70 1.67
C LEU A 110 3.40 -4.95 2.26
N ASP A 111 3.51 -5.90 3.16
CA ASP A 111 4.78 -6.19 3.83
C ASP A 111 5.87 -6.68 2.87
N GLY A 112 7.12 -6.48 3.28
CA GLY A 112 8.31 -6.89 2.58
C GLY A 112 8.82 -8.26 3.03
N HIS A 113 10.15 -8.41 3.20
CA HIS A 113 10.73 -9.60 3.81
C HIS A 113 10.34 -9.77 5.28
N SER A 114 10.08 -8.66 5.96
CA SER A 114 9.51 -8.60 7.31
C SER A 114 8.39 -7.58 7.33
N TYR A 115 8.72 -6.32 7.25
CA TYR A 115 7.79 -5.19 7.27
C TYR A 115 8.02 -4.25 6.06
N ALA A 116 7.14 -3.29 5.86
CA ALA A 116 7.22 -2.35 4.75
C ALA A 116 7.66 -0.96 5.22
N HIS A 117 8.93 -0.63 5.09
CA HIS A 117 9.51 0.70 5.40
C HIS A 117 8.78 1.88 4.75
N ARG A 118 7.93 1.62 3.75
CA ARG A 118 7.21 2.68 3.05
C ARG A 118 6.07 3.28 3.87
N LEU A 119 5.58 2.60 4.92
CA LEU A 119 4.40 3.03 5.66
C LEU A 119 4.48 4.50 6.09
N VAL A 120 5.55 4.92 6.74
CA VAL A 120 5.74 6.32 7.17
C VAL A 120 5.69 7.29 5.98
N LYS A 121 6.27 6.90 4.83
CA LYS A 121 6.30 7.75 3.65
C LYS A 121 4.92 7.93 3.03
N ILE A 122 4.14 6.85 2.95
CA ILE A 122 2.81 6.92 2.35
C ILE A 122 1.75 7.52 3.27
N LEU A 123 1.91 7.42 4.60
CA LEU A 123 1.09 8.16 5.55
C LEU A 123 1.21 9.68 5.35
N ALA A 124 2.40 10.17 4.97
CA ALA A 124 2.65 11.60 4.74
C ALA A 124 2.03 12.14 3.42
N LEU A 125 1.43 11.30 2.56
CA LEU A 125 0.94 11.72 1.23
C LEU A 125 -0.51 12.21 1.19
N ASP A 126 -1.16 12.41 2.33
CA ASP A 126 -2.56 12.88 2.38
C ASP A 126 -3.51 11.93 1.63
N SER A 127 -3.20 10.63 1.66
CA SER A 127 -3.97 9.53 1.07
C SER A 127 -4.30 8.51 2.14
N LEU A 128 -5.45 7.85 2.02
CA LEU A 128 -5.82 6.80 2.95
C LEU A 128 -4.90 5.58 2.77
N VAL A 129 -4.18 5.23 3.82
CA VAL A 129 -3.40 3.99 3.82
C VAL A 129 -4.29 2.81 4.13
N VAL A 130 -4.19 1.77 3.31
CA VAL A 130 -4.85 0.47 3.52
C VAL A 130 -3.74 -0.56 3.72
N LYS A 131 -3.59 -1.03 4.97
CA LYS A 131 -2.45 -1.83 5.41
C LYS A 131 -2.84 -3.30 5.58
N GLU A 132 -2.04 -4.18 5.00
CA GLU A 132 -2.14 -5.62 5.27
C GLU A 132 -1.81 -5.91 6.74
N GLU A 133 -2.69 -6.64 7.42
CA GLU A 133 -2.45 -7.10 8.78
C GLU A 133 -1.61 -8.38 8.73
N THR A 134 -0.45 -8.32 9.36
CA THR A 134 0.54 -9.40 9.40
C THR A 134 1.19 -9.48 10.77
N LEU A 135 2.02 -10.50 10.98
CA LEU A 135 2.80 -10.66 12.22
C LEU A 135 4.09 -9.83 12.24
N ALA A 136 4.44 -9.19 11.12
CA ALA A 136 5.63 -8.35 11.04
C ALA A 136 5.37 -6.99 11.70
N LEU A 137 6.21 -6.62 12.66
CA LEU A 137 6.07 -5.40 13.45
C LEU A 137 7.29 -4.49 13.27
N GLU A 138 7.02 -3.21 13.08
CA GLU A 138 8.00 -2.12 13.18
C GLU A 138 7.94 -1.50 14.57
N PHE A 139 9.06 -0.94 15.01
CA PHE A 139 9.17 -0.36 16.35
C PHE A 139 8.15 0.76 16.63
N TYR A 140 7.63 1.44 15.61
CA TYR A 140 6.65 2.52 15.73
C TYR A 140 5.20 2.06 15.54
N TYR A 141 4.92 0.79 15.27
CA TYR A 141 3.55 0.31 15.02
C TYR A 141 2.61 0.49 16.22
N HIS A 142 3.17 0.59 17.43
CA HIS A 142 2.38 0.93 18.62
C HIS A 142 1.79 2.35 18.60
N LEU A 143 2.33 3.24 17.74
CA LEU A 143 1.83 4.62 17.56
C LEU A 143 0.74 4.70 16.50
N VAL A 144 0.67 3.76 15.57
CA VAL A 144 -0.33 3.74 14.49
C VAL A 144 -1.39 2.69 14.78
N LYS A 145 -2.65 3.12 14.82
CA LYS A 145 -3.79 2.29 15.23
C LYS A 145 -4.71 2.01 14.03
N PRO A 146 -5.17 0.76 13.85
CA PRO A 146 -6.14 0.42 12.81
C PRO A 146 -7.44 1.21 13.01
N ASN A 147 -8.09 1.57 11.93
CA ASN A 147 -9.32 2.37 11.87
C ASN A 147 -9.21 3.79 12.45
N VAL A 148 -8.01 4.21 12.86
CA VAL A 148 -7.71 5.58 13.34
C VAL A 148 -6.71 6.26 12.41
N HIS A 149 -5.64 5.56 12.02
CA HIS A 149 -4.56 6.10 11.20
C HIS A 149 -4.43 5.41 9.84
N TYR A 150 -5.03 4.23 9.69
CA TYR A 150 -5.08 3.43 8.45
C TYR A 150 -6.27 2.47 8.49
N LEU A 151 -6.67 1.94 7.35
CA LEU A 151 -7.61 0.82 7.30
C LEU A 151 -6.86 -0.50 7.25
N PRO A 152 -7.16 -1.46 8.13
CA PRO A 152 -6.60 -2.79 8.05
C PRO A 152 -7.30 -3.60 6.96
N PHE A 153 -6.58 -4.54 6.33
CA PHE A 153 -7.18 -5.61 5.54
C PHE A 153 -6.42 -6.91 5.75
N TYR A 154 -7.09 -8.02 5.46
CA TYR A 154 -6.54 -9.36 5.61
C TYR A 154 -6.33 -10.02 4.26
N PHE A 155 -5.29 -10.83 4.19
CA PHE A 155 -4.96 -11.63 3.02
C PHE A 155 -4.62 -13.06 3.42
N SER A 156 -5.17 -14.02 2.68
CA SER A 156 -4.74 -15.42 2.72
C SER A 156 -4.96 -16.10 1.38
N LEU A 157 -4.29 -17.22 1.18
CA LEU A 157 -4.41 -18.02 -0.02
C LEU A 157 -4.91 -19.43 0.37
N LEU A 158 -6.08 -19.81 -0.14
CA LEU A 158 -6.70 -21.11 0.19
C LEU A 158 -5.95 -22.28 -0.41
N LYS A 159 -5.41 -22.09 -1.60
CA LYS A 159 -4.74 -23.15 -2.34
C LYS A 159 -3.45 -22.64 -2.98
N PHE A 160 -2.35 -22.95 -2.35
CA PHE A 160 -1.04 -22.75 -2.97
C PHE A 160 -0.76 -23.89 -3.95
N PRO A 161 -0.21 -23.66 -5.12
CA PRO A 161 0.33 -22.40 -5.64
C PRO A 161 -0.57 -21.74 -6.69
N THR A 162 -1.85 -21.61 -6.48
CA THR A 162 -2.79 -21.14 -7.49
C THR A 162 -3.35 -19.78 -7.13
N PRO A 163 -2.79 -18.65 -7.64
CA PRO A 163 -3.29 -17.30 -7.35
C PRO A 163 -4.50 -16.94 -8.20
N ARG A 164 -5.35 -17.92 -8.51
CA ARG A 164 -6.63 -17.63 -9.17
C ARG A 164 -7.51 -16.84 -8.22
N PRO A 165 -8.31 -15.88 -8.71
CA PRO A 165 -9.14 -15.03 -7.88
C PRO A 165 -10.00 -15.81 -6.87
N GLU A 166 -10.53 -16.96 -7.25
CA GLU A 166 -11.34 -17.81 -6.37
C GLU A 166 -10.58 -18.45 -5.20
N ASN A 167 -9.25 -18.50 -5.26
CA ASN A 167 -8.37 -19.01 -4.20
C ASN A 167 -7.84 -17.92 -3.29
N ILE A 168 -7.96 -16.65 -3.69
CA ILE A 168 -7.54 -15.50 -2.89
C ILE A 168 -8.66 -15.17 -1.92
N ARG A 169 -8.34 -15.20 -0.63
CA ARG A 169 -9.21 -14.72 0.44
C ARG A 169 -8.68 -13.41 0.98
N THR A 170 -9.44 -12.37 0.74
CA THR A 170 -9.13 -11.03 1.23
C THR A 170 -10.41 -10.24 1.37
N ASP A 171 -10.48 -9.41 2.37
CA ASP A 171 -11.53 -8.42 2.56
C ASP A 171 -11.19 -7.07 1.91
N LEU A 172 -10.03 -6.98 1.24
CA LEU A 172 -9.53 -5.73 0.65
C LEU A 172 -10.58 -5.01 -0.22
N ILE A 173 -11.32 -5.76 -1.05
CA ILE A 173 -12.31 -5.15 -1.94
C ILE A 173 -13.49 -4.60 -1.13
N ASP A 174 -13.96 -5.33 -0.13
CA ASP A 174 -15.05 -4.89 0.74
C ASP A 174 -14.65 -3.68 1.58
N VAL A 175 -13.39 -3.65 2.06
CA VAL A 175 -12.78 -2.50 2.76
C VAL A 175 -12.75 -1.27 1.85
N LEU A 176 -12.32 -1.41 0.59
CA LEU A 176 -12.25 -0.31 -0.38
C LEU A 176 -13.64 0.20 -0.77
N GLU A 177 -14.60 -0.68 -1.01
CA GLU A 177 -15.99 -0.30 -1.28
C GLU A 177 -16.63 0.38 -0.07
N GLY A 178 -16.33 -0.10 1.15
CA GLY A 178 -16.74 0.55 2.40
C GLY A 178 -16.16 1.96 2.52
N ALA A 179 -14.89 2.11 2.15
CA ALA A 179 -14.20 3.41 2.14
C ALA A 179 -14.84 4.39 1.15
N GLN A 180 -15.20 3.94 -0.05
CA GLN A 180 -15.91 4.78 -1.03
C GLN A 180 -17.27 5.26 -0.54
N ARG A 181 -18.02 4.40 0.17
CA ARG A 181 -19.32 4.77 0.72
C ARG A 181 -19.26 5.79 1.87
N ASN A 182 -18.12 5.91 2.55
CA ASN A 182 -17.96 6.79 3.70
C ASN A 182 -16.72 7.70 3.57
N ASP A 183 -16.67 8.47 2.49
CA ASP A 183 -15.53 9.30 2.09
C ASP A 183 -15.09 10.29 3.18
N THR A 184 -16.06 10.88 3.91
CA THR A 184 -15.77 11.85 4.99
C THR A 184 -15.01 11.20 6.15
N ALA A 185 -15.45 10.01 6.60
CA ALA A 185 -14.74 9.29 7.66
C ALA A 185 -13.36 8.82 7.19
N MET A 186 -13.23 8.42 5.94
CA MET A 186 -11.95 8.00 5.35
C MET A 186 -10.96 9.15 5.26
N ARG A 187 -11.45 10.34 4.95
CA ARG A 187 -10.65 11.56 5.01
C ARG A 187 -10.13 11.82 6.42
N ALA A 188 -10.98 11.69 7.44
CA ALA A 188 -10.56 11.86 8.84
C ALA A 188 -9.48 10.86 9.26
N ILE A 189 -9.56 9.59 8.84
CA ILE A 189 -8.53 8.57 9.09
C ILE A 189 -7.22 8.94 8.39
N SER A 190 -7.29 9.39 7.14
CA SER A 190 -6.10 9.85 6.40
C SER A 190 -5.44 11.05 7.09
N ASP A 191 -6.22 12.02 7.56
CA ASP A 191 -5.70 13.19 8.26
C ASP A 191 -5.07 12.82 9.62
N ALA A 192 -5.65 11.85 10.33
CA ALA A 192 -5.12 11.35 11.62
C ALA A 192 -3.83 10.52 11.45
N GLY A 193 -3.67 9.83 10.31
CA GLY A 193 -2.49 9.00 10.01
C GLY A 193 -1.25 9.81 9.62
N ARG A 194 -1.42 11.06 9.26
CA ARG A 194 -0.37 11.98 8.84
C ARG A 194 0.38 12.58 10.04
#